data_1ac606a85742200fbec10fa9aa0814b0
#
_entry.id   1ac606a85742200fbec10fa9aa0814b0
#
_cell.length_a   1.000
_cell.length_b   1.000
_cell.length_c   1.000
_cell.angle_alpha   90.00
_cell.angle_beta   90.00
_cell.angle_gamma   90.00
#
_symmetry.space_group_name_H-M   'P 1'
#
loop_
_entity.id
_entity.type
_entity.pdbx_description
1 polymer ?
#
loop_
_entity_poly.entity_id
_entity_poly.type
_entity_poly.pdbx_seq_one_letter_code
_entity_poly.pdbx_strand_id
1 'polypeptide(L)'
;MQLLLTDLDNTLIYSHRRDIGVQREHVEWYEGKQISFMTRKSQQLLELVRQKLLVIPCTTRSIAQYQRIQLLPAWRPLYAFMANGGVLLVNGRIEPQWYQESLDRIASAESALQQAQVLLE
;
A
#
# COMPACT_ATOMS: atom_id res chain seq x y z
N MET A 1 -17.48 11.99 8.62
CA MET A 1 -16.49 11.66 7.57
C MET A 1 -16.50 10.16 7.33
N GLN A 2 -16.55 9.76 6.08
CA GLN A 2 -16.50 8.35 5.72
C GLN A 2 -15.11 7.97 5.23
N LEU A 3 -14.68 6.77 5.59
CA LEU A 3 -13.38 6.23 5.23
C LEU A 3 -13.55 5.09 4.24
N LEU A 4 -12.61 4.98 3.31
CA LEU A 4 -12.46 3.81 2.47
C LEU A 4 -11.08 3.21 2.71
N LEU A 5 -11.02 2.04 3.34
CA LEU A 5 -9.79 1.26 3.45
C LEU A 5 -9.72 0.35 2.23
N THR A 6 -8.63 0.39 1.51
CA THR A 6 -8.48 -0.40 0.28
C THR A 6 -7.14 -1.09 0.21
N ASP A 7 -7.13 -2.34 -0.23
CA ASP A 7 -5.94 -3.04 -0.64
C ASP A 7 -5.40 -2.45 -1.96
N LEU A 8 -4.15 -2.70 -2.29
CA LEU A 8 -3.52 -2.23 -3.51
C LEU A 8 -3.33 -3.36 -4.53
N ASP A 9 -2.42 -4.29 -4.24
CA ASP A 9 -2.04 -5.33 -5.19
C ASP A 9 -3.20 -6.28 -5.47
N ASN A 10 -3.50 -6.48 -6.76
CA ASN A 10 -4.62 -7.31 -7.25
C ASN A 10 -6.00 -6.79 -6.85
N THR A 11 -6.10 -5.54 -6.42
CA THR A 11 -7.36 -4.86 -6.11
C THR A 11 -7.47 -3.57 -6.92
N LEU A 12 -6.57 -2.62 -6.70
CA LEU A 12 -6.51 -1.38 -7.48
C LEU A 12 -5.42 -1.43 -8.54
N ILE A 13 -4.30 -2.11 -8.24
CA ILE A 13 -3.16 -2.17 -9.15
C ILE A 13 -2.85 -3.62 -9.51
N TYR A 14 -2.32 -3.80 -10.72
CA TYR A 14 -2.00 -5.12 -11.26
C TYR A 14 -0.61 -5.10 -11.88
N SER A 15 0.13 -6.20 -11.69
CA SER A 15 1.43 -6.41 -12.31
C SER A 15 1.33 -6.33 -13.85
N HIS A 16 2.39 -5.87 -14.49
CA HIS A 16 2.51 -5.85 -15.93
C HIS A 16 2.29 -7.23 -16.58
N ARG A 17 2.39 -8.30 -15.79
CA ARG A 17 2.16 -9.68 -16.26
C ARG A 17 0.68 -10.04 -16.32
N ARG A 18 -0.21 -9.25 -15.72
CA ARG A 18 -1.65 -9.46 -15.76
C ARG A 18 -2.25 -8.72 -16.95
N ASP A 19 -3.11 -9.39 -17.68
CA ASP A 19 -3.88 -8.74 -18.74
C ASP A 19 -5.10 -8.05 -18.14
N ILE A 20 -5.07 -6.73 -18.12
CA ILE A 20 -6.19 -5.89 -17.70
C ILE A 20 -6.73 -5.02 -18.83
N GLY A 21 -6.34 -5.37 -20.07
CA GLY A 21 -6.73 -4.63 -21.26
C GLY A 21 -5.71 -3.56 -21.66
N VAL A 22 -5.99 -2.87 -22.77
CA VAL A 22 -5.08 -1.88 -23.35
C VAL A 22 -5.28 -0.48 -22.75
N GLN A 23 -6.46 -0.20 -22.19
CA GLN A 23 -6.74 1.10 -21.57
C GLN A 23 -6.28 1.08 -20.13
N ARG A 24 -4.98 1.20 -19.97
CA ARG A 24 -4.32 1.16 -18.66
C ARG A 24 -3.26 2.24 -18.56
N GLU A 25 -2.96 2.65 -17.33
CA GLU A 25 -1.91 3.59 -17.02
C GLU A 25 -0.93 2.97 -16.03
N HIS A 26 0.36 3.23 -16.21
CA HIS A 26 1.36 2.78 -15.26
C HIS A 26 1.23 3.58 -13.95
N VAL A 27 1.41 2.88 -12.84
CA VAL A 27 1.34 3.47 -11.49
C VAL A 27 2.57 3.17 -10.66
N GLU A 28 3.49 2.37 -11.19
CA GLU A 28 4.72 2.00 -10.49
C GLU A 28 5.89 1.86 -11.46
N TRP A 29 7.01 2.54 -11.14
CA TRP A 29 8.29 2.38 -11.81
C TRP A 29 9.28 1.70 -10.89
N TYR A 30 10.04 0.75 -11.42
CA TYR A 30 11.13 0.11 -10.70
C TYR A 30 12.27 -0.21 -11.67
N GLU A 31 13.47 0.29 -11.35
CA GLU A 31 14.66 0.08 -12.17
C GLU A 31 14.44 0.43 -13.65
N GLY A 32 13.76 1.56 -13.90
CA GLY A 32 13.50 2.07 -15.24
C GLY A 32 12.38 1.36 -15.98
N LYS A 33 11.63 0.47 -15.32
CA LYS A 33 10.54 -0.29 -15.94
C LYS A 33 9.20 0.05 -15.31
N GLN A 34 8.15 0.04 -16.13
CA GLN A 34 6.77 0.14 -15.69
C GLN A 34 6.31 -1.25 -15.25
N ILE A 35 6.12 -1.46 -13.95
CA ILE A 35 5.85 -2.81 -13.42
C ILE A 35 4.45 -3.02 -12.89
N SER A 36 3.69 -1.96 -12.62
CA SER A 36 2.31 -2.06 -12.18
C SER A 36 1.43 -1.03 -12.87
N PHE A 37 0.16 -1.41 -13.09
CA PHE A 37 -0.80 -0.63 -13.85
C PHE A 37 -2.17 -0.60 -13.18
N MET A 38 -2.92 0.45 -13.44
CA MET A 38 -4.36 0.55 -13.18
C MET A 38 -5.10 0.68 -14.50
N THR A 39 -6.35 0.20 -14.54
CA THR A 39 -7.21 0.53 -15.67
C THR A 39 -7.59 2.01 -15.59
N ARG A 40 -7.81 2.64 -16.76
CA ARG A 40 -8.28 4.02 -16.81
C ARG A 40 -9.61 4.20 -16.09
N LYS A 41 -10.48 3.21 -16.22
CA LYS A 41 -11.78 3.21 -15.51
C LYS A 41 -11.60 3.25 -14.00
N SER A 42 -10.69 2.43 -13.47
CA SER A 42 -10.39 2.45 -12.03
C SER A 42 -9.85 3.79 -11.57
N GLN A 43 -8.99 4.43 -12.37
CA GLN A 43 -8.48 5.75 -12.05
C GLN A 43 -9.58 6.80 -12.03
N GLN A 44 -10.48 6.77 -13.00
CA GLN A 44 -11.62 7.69 -13.06
C GLN A 44 -12.54 7.52 -11.84
N LEU A 45 -12.82 6.28 -11.45
CA LEU A 45 -13.64 5.98 -10.28
C LEU A 45 -12.95 6.42 -8.99
N LEU A 46 -11.65 6.17 -8.88
CA LEU A 46 -10.88 6.59 -7.70
C LEU A 46 -10.85 8.10 -7.56
N GLU A 47 -10.75 8.84 -8.66
CA GLU A 47 -10.79 10.29 -8.65
C GLU A 47 -12.12 10.82 -8.09
N LEU A 48 -13.22 10.17 -8.43
CA LEU A 48 -14.54 10.54 -7.89
C LEU A 48 -14.65 10.17 -6.40
N VAL A 49 -14.20 8.98 -6.04
CA VAL A 49 -14.32 8.46 -4.66
C VAL A 49 -13.50 9.31 -3.69
N ARG A 50 -12.25 9.67 -4.04
CA ARG A 50 -11.38 10.44 -3.15
C ARG A 50 -11.91 11.84 -2.83
N GLN A 51 -12.80 12.36 -3.66
CA GLN A 51 -13.44 13.66 -3.41
C GLN A 51 -14.51 13.57 -2.33
N LYS A 52 -15.06 12.39 -2.08
CA LYS A 52 -16.17 12.18 -1.14
C LYS A 52 -15.77 11.40 0.10
N LEU A 53 -14.77 10.53 -0.02
CA LEU A 53 -14.31 9.66 1.05
C LEU A 53 -12.83 9.91 1.30
N LEU A 54 -12.40 9.68 2.55
CA LEU A 54 -10.97 9.61 2.84
C LEU A 54 -10.48 8.22 2.46
N VAL A 55 -9.68 8.13 1.41
CA VAL A 55 -9.16 6.85 0.91
C VAL A 55 -7.85 6.53 1.60
N ILE A 56 -7.79 5.37 2.24
CA ILE A 56 -6.62 4.91 3.00
C ILE A 56 -6.17 3.56 2.45
N PRO A 57 -5.05 3.51 1.73
CA PRO A 57 -4.47 2.25 1.31
C PRO A 57 -3.98 1.44 2.51
N CYS A 58 -4.22 0.12 2.45
CA CYS A 58 -3.71 -0.85 3.42
C CYS A 58 -2.99 -1.94 2.63
N THR A 59 -1.69 -2.09 2.83
CA THR A 59 -0.90 -2.99 1.99
C THR A 59 0.10 -3.79 2.81
N THR A 60 0.48 -4.97 2.31
CA THR A 60 1.58 -5.76 2.85
C THR A 60 2.94 -5.21 2.44
N ARG A 61 2.99 -4.27 1.50
CA ARG A 61 4.23 -3.70 0.98
C ARG A 61 5.04 -3.00 2.08
N SER A 62 6.35 -2.99 1.90
CA SER A 62 7.24 -2.14 2.70
C SER A 62 7.07 -0.66 2.30
N ILE A 63 7.63 0.25 3.10
CA ILE A 63 7.60 1.69 2.80
C ILE A 63 8.24 1.96 1.43
N ALA A 64 9.41 1.38 1.16
CA ALA A 64 10.11 1.60 -0.10
C ALA A 64 9.28 1.12 -1.30
N GLN A 65 8.62 -0.03 -1.17
CA GLN A 65 7.75 -0.55 -2.23
C GLN A 65 6.51 0.31 -2.45
N TYR A 66 5.92 0.82 -1.38
CA TYR A 66 4.74 1.68 -1.48
C TYR A 66 5.08 3.03 -2.10
N GLN A 67 6.23 3.61 -1.75
CA GLN A 67 6.65 4.93 -2.24
C GLN A 67 6.84 4.97 -3.75
N ARG A 68 7.02 3.83 -4.41
CA ARG A 68 7.11 3.75 -5.87
C ARG A 68 5.76 3.94 -6.56
N ILE A 69 4.65 3.88 -5.82
CA ILE A 69 3.31 3.88 -6.40
C ILE A 69 2.76 5.30 -6.48
N GLN A 70 2.23 5.66 -7.64
CA GLN A 70 1.48 6.88 -7.88
C GLN A 70 0.15 6.50 -8.52
N LEU A 71 -0.91 6.42 -7.71
CA LEU A 71 -2.22 5.96 -8.17
C LEU A 71 -2.88 6.96 -9.12
N LEU A 72 -2.80 8.26 -8.79
CA LEU A 72 -3.35 9.34 -9.60
C LEU A 72 -2.31 10.45 -9.69
N PRO A 73 -2.25 11.17 -10.83
CA PRO A 73 -1.36 12.33 -10.96
C PRO A 73 -1.65 13.37 -9.87
N ALA A 74 -0.59 13.94 -9.31
CA ALA A 74 -0.68 15.03 -8.33
C ALA A 74 -1.49 14.71 -7.06
N TRP A 75 -1.77 13.44 -6.77
CA TRP A 75 -2.46 13.04 -5.54
C TRP A 75 -1.75 11.90 -4.85
N ARG A 76 -1.58 12.04 -3.54
CA ARG A 76 -1.13 10.97 -2.67
C ARG A 76 -2.05 10.89 -1.46
N PRO A 77 -2.40 9.68 -1.00
CA PRO A 77 -3.21 9.51 0.20
C PRO A 77 -2.56 10.17 1.41
N LEU A 78 -3.39 10.86 2.22
CA LEU A 78 -2.91 11.47 3.45
C LEU A 78 -2.44 10.41 4.45
N TYR A 79 -3.18 9.30 4.54
CA TYR A 79 -2.87 8.17 5.42
C TYR A 79 -2.69 6.92 4.59
N ALA A 80 -1.76 6.06 5.01
CA ALA A 80 -1.58 4.74 4.40
C ALA A 80 -0.98 3.78 5.43
N PHE A 81 -1.47 2.54 5.45
CA PHE A 81 -0.92 1.49 6.29
C PHE A 81 -0.04 0.55 5.47
N MET A 82 1.19 0.36 5.94
CA MET A 82 2.18 -0.54 5.34
C MET A 82 2.40 -1.74 6.24
N ALA A 83 3.05 -2.77 5.69
CA ALA A 83 3.45 -3.95 6.46
C ALA A 83 2.29 -4.53 7.26
N ASN A 84 1.13 -4.71 6.63
CA ASN A 84 -0.09 -5.24 7.26
C ASN A 84 -0.54 -4.44 8.50
N GLY A 85 -0.37 -3.13 8.47
CA GLY A 85 -0.79 -2.25 9.56
C GLY A 85 0.27 -1.97 10.60
N GLY A 86 1.46 -2.57 10.48
CA GLY A 86 2.57 -2.30 11.40
C GLY A 86 3.15 -0.90 11.29
N VAL A 87 2.99 -0.27 10.14
CA VAL A 87 3.47 1.10 9.87
C VAL A 87 2.31 1.95 9.37
N LEU A 88 2.13 3.11 9.97
CA LEU A 88 1.21 4.14 9.49
C LEU A 88 2.03 5.30 8.92
N LEU A 89 1.75 5.65 7.67
CA LEU A 89 2.27 6.87 7.07
C LEU A 89 1.22 7.97 7.18
N VAL A 90 1.65 9.14 7.61
CA VAL A 90 0.85 10.37 7.62
C VAL A 90 1.57 11.37 6.75
N ASN A 91 0.93 11.75 5.66
CA ASN A 91 1.50 12.66 4.66
C ASN A 91 2.90 12.20 4.19
N GLY A 92 3.04 10.90 3.96
CA GLY A 92 4.28 10.28 3.47
C GLY A 92 5.35 10.03 4.53
N ARG A 93 5.10 10.33 5.80
CA ARG A 93 6.07 10.15 6.89
C ARG A 93 5.57 9.12 7.89
N ILE A 94 6.51 8.34 8.45
CA ILE A 94 6.19 7.37 9.50
C ILE A 94 5.60 8.12 10.71
N GLU A 95 4.42 7.68 11.16
CA GLU A 95 3.86 8.16 12.43
C GLU A 95 4.59 7.44 13.58
N PRO A 96 5.34 8.18 14.44
CA PRO A 96 6.26 7.54 15.39
C PRO A 96 5.56 6.74 16.48
N GLN A 97 4.44 7.23 16.99
CA GLN A 97 3.72 6.57 18.09
C GLN A 97 3.13 5.24 17.64
N TRP A 98 2.51 5.21 16.47
CA TRP A 98 1.97 3.98 15.89
C TRP A 98 3.08 2.94 15.68
N TYR A 99 4.21 3.39 15.12
CA TYR A 99 5.36 2.51 14.87
C TYR A 99 5.90 1.93 16.17
N GLN A 100 6.05 2.75 17.23
CA GLN A 100 6.53 2.28 18.52
C GLN A 100 5.57 1.29 19.17
N GLU A 101 4.27 1.56 19.12
CA GLU A 101 3.26 0.63 19.63
C GLU A 101 3.29 -0.70 18.89
N SER A 102 3.51 -0.68 17.58
CA SER A 102 3.64 -1.90 16.77
C SER A 102 4.86 -2.71 17.20
N LEU A 103 6.01 -2.07 17.41
CA LEU A 103 7.22 -2.74 17.89
C LEU A 103 7.01 -3.33 19.28
N ASP A 104 6.36 -2.61 20.18
CA ASP A 104 6.08 -3.09 21.53
C ASP A 104 5.21 -4.35 21.53
N ARG A 105 4.22 -4.40 20.64
CA ARG A 105 3.35 -5.58 20.48
C ARG A 105 4.12 -6.77 19.93
N ILE A 106 5.02 -6.56 18.98
CA ILE A 106 5.84 -7.62 18.39
C ILE A 106 6.85 -8.16 19.41
N ALA A 107 7.40 -7.31 20.26
CA ALA A 107 8.39 -7.68 21.26
C ALA A 107 7.90 -8.81 22.18
N SER A 108 6.62 -8.82 22.52
CA SER A 108 6.02 -9.86 23.35
C SER A 108 5.95 -11.22 22.65
N ALA A 109 6.03 -11.27 21.33
CA ALA A 109 5.95 -12.47 20.52
C ALA A 109 7.31 -12.89 19.93
N GLU A 110 8.39 -12.17 20.25
CA GLU A 110 9.70 -12.38 19.63
C GLU A 110 10.20 -13.81 19.84
N SER A 111 10.07 -14.35 21.04
CA SER A 111 10.49 -15.73 21.34
C SER A 111 9.73 -16.76 20.50
N ALA A 112 8.42 -16.59 20.37
CA ALA A 112 7.59 -17.47 19.55
C ALA A 112 7.96 -17.39 18.07
N LEU A 113 8.27 -16.20 17.58
CA LEU A 113 8.69 -15.99 16.19
C LEU A 113 10.04 -16.65 15.91
N GLN A 114 10.97 -16.56 16.84
CA GLN A 114 12.28 -17.23 16.72
C GLN A 114 12.12 -18.75 16.71
N GLN A 115 11.27 -19.30 17.56
CA GLN A 115 10.98 -20.74 17.58
C GLN A 115 10.35 -21.19 16.25
N ALA A 116 9.41 -20.42 15.72
CA ALA A 116 8.79 -20.72 14.43
C ALA A 116 9.81 -20.71 13.29
N GLN A 117 10.73 -19.75 13.31
CA GLN A 117 11.79 -19.67 12.30
C GLN A 117 12.66 -20.92 12.32
N VAL A 118 13.08 -21.38 13.50
CA VAL A 118 13.89 -22.61 13.65
C VAL A 118 13.14 -23.82 13.09
N LEU A 119 11.85 -23.93 13.36
CA LEU A 119 11.04 -25.04 12.86
C LEU A 119 10.89 -25.05 11.34
N LEU A 120 10.97 -23.88 10.68
CA LEU A 120 10.84 -23.76 9.24
C LEU A 120 12.16 -23.93 8.50
N GLU A 121 13.28 -23.90 9.19
CA GLU A 121 14.59 -24.19 8.63
C GLU A 121 14.78 -25.72 8.53
#